data_f117b1cff5d7c3edc4da7d135bc59c2e
#
_entry.id   f117b1cff5d7c3edc4da7d135bc59c2e
#
_cell.length_a   1.000
_cell.length_b   1.000
_cell.length_c   1.000
_cell.angle_alpha   90.00
_cell.angle_beta   90.00
_cell.angle_gamma   90.00
#
_symmetry.space_group_name_H-M   'P 1'
#
loop_
_entity.id
_entity.type
_entity.pdbx_description
1 polymer ?
#
loop_
_entity_poly.entity_id
_entity_poly.type
_entity_poly.pdbx_seq_one_letter_code
_entity_poly.pdbx_strand_id
1 'polypeptide(L)'
;TMLWIGKKVTTPELIKYLIVPSLVCMIIPTFIASRYKIFRGEIDKMDDKIELTPKGPTMLYLGLSSILFVPVFKTVTHLPPYVGMMLSLAVVSVFAEVYSRSKAFVDSKSGAGEHAHHNPVHVALTKIEMPSILFFLGILMAVAALESLGLLFGFAQDLNAAIPNSDIVVAIFGFISAIIDNVPLVAASMGMFSEPVDHPLWHAIAFAAGTGGSMIIFGSAAGVVAMGMEK
;
A
#
# COMPACT_ATOMS: atom_id res chain seq x y z
N THR A 1 -7.33 -5.62 -4.15
CA THR A 1 -6.37 -6.72 -4.40
C THR A 1 -6.90 -8.09 -4.01
N MET A 2 -7.52 -8.27 -2.81
CA MET A 2 -8.10 -9.57 -2.41
C MET A 2 -9.21 -10.04 -3.34
N LEU A 3 -10.15 -9.17 -3.73
CA LEU A 3 -11.21 -9.49 -4.69
C LEU A 3 -10.67 -9.94 -6.04
N TRP A 4 -9.56 -9.35 -6.49
CA TRP A 4 -8.89 -9.76 -7.71
C TRP A 4 -8.17 -11.13 -7.56
N ILE A 5 -7.57 -11.38 -6.39
CA ILE A 5 -6.99 -12.68 -6.06
C ILE A 5 -8.09 -13.75 -5.99
N GLY A 6 -9.22 -13.41 -5.37
CA GLY A 6 -10.42 -14.27 -5.27
C GLY A 6 -11.23 -14.41 -6.57
N LYS A 7 -10.74 -13.82 -7.69
CA LYS A 7 -11.40 -13.85 -9.00
C LYS A 7 -12.83 -13.32 -8.99
N LYS A 8 -13.14 -12.38 -8.09
CA LYS A 8 -14.45 -11.71 -8.00
C LYS A 8 -14.55 -10.48 -8.89
N VAL A 9 -13.40 -9.88 -9.26
CA VAL A 9 -13.31 -8.70 -10.15
C VAL A 9 -12.20 -8.89 -11.17
N THR A 10 -12.42 -8.33 -12.37
CA THR A 10 -11.40 -8.20 -13.41
C THR A 10 -10.74 -6.82 -13.36
N THR A 11 -9.47 -6.74 -13.75
CA THR A 11 -8.72 -5.47 -13.71
C THR A 11 -9.35 -4.36 -14.56
N PRO A 12 -9.81 -4.62 -15.82
CA PRO A 12 -10.40 -3.57 -16.64
C PRO A 12 -11.67 -2.98 -16.06
N GLU A 13 -12.59 -3.84 -15.60
CA GLU A 13 -13.86 -3.38 -15.02
C GLU A 13 -13.62 -2.65 -13.68
N LEU A 14 -12.70 -3.13 -12.86
CA LEU A 14 -12.32 -2.47 -11.63
C LEU A 14 -11.83 -1.02 -11.88
N ILE A 15 -10.94 -0.83 -12.85
CA ILE A 15 -10.43 0.50 -13.21
C ILE A 15 -11.58 1.38 -13.72
N LYS A 16 -12.41 0.87 -14.61
CA LYS A 16 -13.52 1.60 -15.21
C LYS A 16 -14.51 2.13 -14.16
N TYR A 17 -14.87 1.33 -13.16
CA TYR A 17 -15.84 1.72 -12.15
C TYR A 17 -15.24 2.54 -11.01
N LEU A 18 -13.95 2.31 -10.64
CA LEU A 18 -13.35 2.95 -9.48
C LEU A 18 -12.59 4.23 -9.80
N ILE A 19 -12.16 4.46 -11.04
CA ILE A 19 -11.32 5.63 -11.37
C ILE A 19 -12.01 6.97 -11.04
N VAL A 20 -13.28 7.08 -11.40
CA VAL A 20 -14.04 8.34 -11.19
C VAL A 20 -14.29 8.58 -9.69
N PRO A 21 -14.89 7.65 -8.92
CA PRO A 21 -15.11 7.89 -7.49
C PRO A 21 -13.80 8.06 -6.72
N SER A 22 -12.72 7.36 -7.08
CA SER A 22 -11.42 7.53 -6.44
C SER A 22 -10.82 8.93 -6.69
N LEU A 23 -10.94 9.44 -7.93
CA LEU A 23 -10.51 10.82 -8.25
C LEU A 23 -11.33 11.85 -7.47
N VAL A 24 -12.62 11.66 -7.34
CA VAL A 24 -13.49 12.55 -6.55
C VAL A 24 -13.06 12.56 -5.08
N CYS A 25 -12.82 11.37 -4.49
CA CYS A 25 -12.34 11.25 -3.12
C CYS A 25 -10.96 11.85 -2.90
N MET A 26 -10.12 11.94 -3.91
CA MET A 26 -8.81 12.60 -3.83
C MET A 26 -8.93 14.12 -4.00
N ILE A 27 -9.67 14.56 -5.02
CA ILE A 27 -9.73 15.98 -5.41
C ILE A 27 -10.49 16.81 -4.36
N ILE A 28 -11.64 16.33 -3.86
CA ILE A 28 -12.48 17.10 -2.94
C ILE A 28 -11.74 17.40 -1.64
N PRO A 29 -11.18 16.45 -0.88
CA PRO A 29 -10.44 16.76 0.34
C PRO A 29 -9.19 17.60 0.08
N THR A 30 -8.47 17.35 -1.01
CA THR A 30 -7.29 18.15 -1.39
C THR A 30 -7.68 19.60 -1.67
N PHE A 31 -8.77 19.83 -2.39
CA PHE A 31 -9.28 21.17 -2.66
C PHE A 31 -9.72 21.87 -1.37
N ILE A 32 -10.42 21.18 -0.48
CA ILE A 32 -10.82 21.72 0.81
C ILE A 32 -9.57 22.04 1.64
N ALA A 33 -8.62 21.12 1.76
CA ALA A 33 -7.36 21.32 2.49
C ALA A 33 -6.59 22.53 1.97
N SER A 34 -6.51 22.73 0.66
CA SER A 34 -5.82 23.89 0.06
C SER A 34 -6.41 25.26 0.44
N ARG A 35 -7.65 25.27 0.95
CA ARG A 35 -8.31 26.51 1.43
C ARG A 35 -7.96 26.86 2.87
N TYR A 36 -7.45 25.93 3.67
CA TYR A 36 -7.05 26.22 5.04
C TYR A 36 -5.72 26.98 5.07
N LYS A 37 -5.64 27.99 5.97
CA LYS A 37 -4.43 28.82 6.14
C LYS A 37 -3.18 28.02 6.51
N ILE A 38 -3.35 26.88 7.20
CA ILE A 38 -2.26 25.99 7.61
C ILE A 38 -1.46 25.48 6.40
N PHE A 39 -2.14 25.25 5.26
CA PHE A 39 -1.50 24.78 4.02
C PHE A 39 -1.05 25.88 3.07
N ARG A 40 -1.21 27.17 3.47
CA ARG A 40 -0.82 28.35 2.69
C ARG A 40 0.48 29.00 3.20
N GLY A 41 1.26 28.31 4.01
CA GLY A 41 2.57 28.78 4.45
C GLY A 41 3.58 28.83 3.30
N GLU A 42 4.51 29.78 3.35
CA GLU A 42 5.72 29.70 2.53
C GLU A 42 6.52 28.49 3.02
N ILE A 43 6.82 27.58 2.13
CA ILE A 43 7.75 26.49 2.42
C ILE A 43 9.12 27.15 2.43
N ASP A 44 9.76 27.21 3.60
CA ASP A 44 11.15 27.63 3.69
C ASP A 44 11.95 26.81 2.67
N LYS A 45 12.61 27.52 1.75
CA LYS A 45 13.49 26.86 0.80
C LYS A 45 14.54 26.14 1.62
N MET A 46 14.46 24.82 1.68
CA MET A 46 15.56 24.01 2.16
C MET A 46 16.77 24.37 1.28
N ASP A 47 17.66 25.20 1.83
CA ASP A 47 18.92 25.58 1.21
C ASP A 47 19.94 24.43 1.26
N ASP A 48 19.48 23.25 1.63
CA ASP A 48 20.27 22.04 1.47
C ASP A 48 20.47 21.83 -0.03
N LYS A 49 21.68 22.15 -0.47
CA LYS A 49 22.21 21.68 -1.77
C LYS A 49 22.17 20.15 -1.73
N ILE A 50 20.99 19.60 -2.00
CA ILE A 50 20.87 18.15 -2.24
C ILE A 50 21.73 17.88 -3.44
N GLU A 51 22.95 17.40 -3.21
CA GLU A 51 23.81 16.89 -4.27
C GLU A 51 23.07 15.71 -4.90
N LEU A 52 22.36 16.01 -5.98
CA LEU A 52 21.67 15.01 -6.76
C LEU A 52 22.72 14.01 -7.26
N THR A 53 22.69 12.83 -6.69
CA THR A 53 23.55 11.73 -7.16
C THR A 53 23.29 11.52 -8.65
N PRO A 54 24.30 11.49 -9.54
CA PRO A 54 24.12 11.47 -11.00
C PRO A 54 23.19 10.36 -11.52
N LYS A 55 23.03 9.27 -10.79
CA LYS A 55 22.13 8.14 -11.09
C LYS A 55 20.90 8.05 -10.19
N GLY A 56 20.59 9.08 -9.43
CA GLY A 56 19.36 9.15 -8.61
C GLY A 56 18.08 8.90 -9.43
N PRO A 57 17.89 9.56 -10.59
CA PRO A 57 16.75 9.27 -11.47
C PRO A 57 16.70 7.83 -11.96
N THR A 58 17.84 7.20 -12.26
CA THR A 58 17.88 5.80 -12.68
C THR A 58 17.39 4.86 -11.57
N MET A 59 17.78 5.10 -10.31
CA MET A 59 17.28 4.34 -9.17
C MET A 59 15.78 4.53 -8.95
N LEU A 60 15.29 5.74 -9.11
CA LEU A 60 13.86 6.03 -9.01
C LEU A 60 13.06 5.27 -10.08
N TYR A 61 13.46 5.37 -11.34
CA TYR A 61 12.77 4.66 -12.43
C TYR A 61 12.88 3.13 -12.28
N LEU A 62 14.02 2.62 -11.82
CA LEU A 62 14.19 1.20 -11.55
C LEU A 62 13.24 0.74 -10.43
N GLY A 63 13.13 1.51 -9.34
CA GLY A 63 12.20 1.22 -8.25
C GLY A 63 10.74 1.24 -8.69
N LEU A 64 10.33 2.29 -9.42
CA LEU A 64 8.97 2.39 -9.94
C LEU A 64 8.64 1.26 -10.94
N SER A 65 9.54 0.97 -11.87
CA SER A 65 9.35 -0.13 -12.82
C SER A 65 9.28 -1.49 -12.13
N SER A 66 10.07 -1.69 -11.08
CA SER A 66 10.04 -2.91 -10.26
C SER A 66 8.70 -3.09 -9.55
N ILE A 67 8.09 -2.02 -9.03
CA ILE A 67 6.76 -2.09 -8.42
C ILE A 67 5.69 -2.41 -9.49
N LEU A 68 5.75 -1.77 -10.66
CA LEU A 68 4.82 -2.03 -11.76
C LEU A 68 5.00 -3.43 -12.37
N PHE A 69 6.19 -4.00 -12.25
CA PHE A 69 6.47 -5.36 -12.71
C PHE A 69 5.72 -6.42 -11.90
N VAL A 70 5.46 -6.22 -10.60
CA VAL A 70 4.83 -7.22 -9.73
C VAL A 70 3.46 -7.70 -10.23
N PRO A 71 2.50 -6.83 -10.62
CA PRO A 71 1.24 -7.28 -11.20
C PRO A 71 1.42 -8.04 -12.51
N VAL A 72 2.34 -7.59 -13.37
CA VAL A 72 2.65 -8.27 -14.65
C VAL A 72 3.21 -9.65 -14.38
N PHE A 73 4.19 -9.76 -13.48
CA PHE A 73 4.78 -11.03 -13.07
C PHE A 73 3.71 -12.01 -12.56
N LYS A 74 2.80 -11.56 -11.68
CA LYS A 74 1.70 -12.40 -11.19
C LYS A 74 0.80 -12.87 -12.33
N THR A 75 0.48 -11.98 -13.28
CA THR A 75 -0.42 -12.33 -14.40
C THR A 75 0.19 -13.40 -15.31
N VAL A 76 1.51 -13.34 -15.53
CA VAL A 76 2.23 -14.27 -16.41
C VAL A 76 2.53 -15.59 -15.70
N THR A 77 2.99 -15.54 -14.45
CA THR A 77 3.47 -16.73 -13.73
C THR A 77 2.41 -17.39 -12.87
N HIS A 78 1.30 -16.71 -12.58
CA HIS A 78 0.27 -17.10 -11.61
C HIS A 78 0.78 -17.36 -10.19
N LEU A 79 2.03 -16.96 -9.89
CA LEU A 79 2.63 -17.06 -8.56
C LEU A 79 2.09 -15.97 -7.61
N PRO A 80 2.17 -16.19 -6.30
CA PRO A 80 1.77 -15.18 -5.32
C PRO A 80 2.55 -13.85 -5.51
N PRO A 81 1.92 -12.68 -5.29
CA PRO A 81 2.55 -11.36 -5.52
C PRO A 81 3.86 -11.15 -4.75
N TYR A 82 4.01 -11.76 -3.57
CA TYR A 82 5.22 -11.59 -2.76
C TYR A 82 6.47 -12.13 -3.46
N VAL A 83 6.35 -13.15 -4.31
CA VAL A 83 7.48 -13.69 -5.09
C VAL A 83 7.99 -12.63 -6.08
N GLY A 84 7.07 -11.96 -6.78
CA GLY A 84 7.41 -10.84 -7.66
C GLY A 84 8.04 -9.66 -6.91
N MET A 85 7.55 -9.35 -5.70
CA MET A 85 8.14 -8.30 -4.86
C MET A 85 9.55 -8.67 -4.39
N MET A 86 9.80 -9.92 -3.98
CA MET A 86 11.13 -10.39 -3.59
C MET A 86 12.11 -10.33 -4.76
N LEU A 87 11.67 -10.73 -5.96
CA LEU A 87 12.48 -10.62 -7.17
C LEU A 87 12.81 -9.16 -7.50
N SER A 88 11.82 -8.28 -7.44
CA SER A 88 11.99 -6.84 -7.65
C SER A 88 12.97 -6.23 -6.65
N LEU A 89 12.83 -6.58 -5.37
CA LEU A 89 13.73 -6.14 -4.32
C LEU A 89 15.16 -6.62 -4.57
N ALA A 90 15.33 -7.88 -4.98
CA ALA A 90 16.66 -8.44 -5.31
C ALA A 90 17.32 -7.66 -6.46
N VAL A 91 16.59 -7.37 -7.53
CA VAL A 91 17.11 -6.60 -8.68
C VAL A 91 17.53 -5.19 -8.26
N VAL A 92 16.69 -4.49 -7.51
CA VAL A 92 17.00 -3.13 -7.03
C VAL A 92 18.20 -3.15 -6.08
N SER A 93 18.28 -4.15 -5.18
CA SER A 93 19.40 -4.30 -4.23
C SER A 93 20.73 -4.57 -4.94
N VAL A 94 20.74 -5.48 -5.92
CA VAL A 94 21.94 -5.77 -6.72
C VAL A 94 22.39 -4.53 -7.48
N PHE A 95 21.46 -3.80 -8.09
CA PHE A 95 21.79 -2.57 -8.80
C PHE A 95 22.38 -1.50 -7.86
N ALA A 96 21.78 -1.32 -6.68
CA ALA A 96 22.27 -0.39 -5.67
C ALA A 96 23.68 -0.74 -5.18
N GLU A 97 23.95 -2.04 -4.95
CA GLU A 97 25.27 -2.54 -4.52
C GLU A 97 26.33 -2.34 -5.61
N VAL A 98 26.03 -2.73 -6.85
CA VAL A 98 26.95 -2.56 -8.00
C VAL A 98 27.30 -1.08 -8.20
N TYR A 99 26.28 -0.22 -8.10
CA TYR A 99 26.47 1.21 -8.24
C TYR A 99 27.31 1.82 -7.11
N SER A 100 27.06 1.42 -5.86
CA SER A 100 27.84 1.86 -4.70
C SER A 100 29.31 1.46 -4.82
N ARG A 101 29.59 0.22 -5.22
CA ARG A 101 30.98 -0.25 -5.47
C ARG A 101 31.66 0.51 -6.60
N SER A 102 30.96 0.79 -7.67
CA SER A 102 31.51 1.55 -8.80
C SER A 102 31.89 2.98 -8.38
N LYS A 103 31.10 3.63 -7.54
CA LYS A 103 31.40 4.96 -6.98
C LYS A 103 32.61 4.91 -6.05
N ALA A 104 32.65 3.96 -5.13
CA ALA A 104 33.78 3.79 -4.21
C ALA A 104 35.12 3.54 -4.93
N PHE A 105 35.10 2.79 -6.04
CA PHE A 105 36.29 2.56 -6.86
C PHE A 105 36.81 3.82 -7.56
N VAL A 106 35.89 4.69 -8.00
CA VAL A 106 36.25 5.99 -8.62
C VAL A 106 36.81 6.95 -7.57
N ASP A 107 36.17 7.05 -6.40
CA ASP A 107 36.60 7.92 -5.31
C ASP A 107 37.97 7.48 -4.73
N SER A 108 38.22 6.18 -4.62
CA SER A 108 39.53 5.63 -4.20
C SER A 108 40.66 6.00 -5.15
N LYS A 109 40.42 6.11 -6.46
CA LYS A 109 41.40 6.59 -7.44
C LYS A 109 41.68 8.08 -7.33
N SER A 110 40.74 8.85 -6.75
CA SER A 110 40.87 10.32 -6.65
C SER A 110 41.55 10.77 -5.36
N GLY A 111 42.00 9.83 -4.49
CA GLY A 111 42.75 10.16 -3.25
C GLY A 111 41.89 10.81 -2.15
N ALA A 112 40.58 10.85 -2.28
CA ALA A 112 39.67 11.32 -1.26
C ALA A 112 39.44 10.20 -0.23
N GLY A 113 39.87 10.45 1.00
CA GLY A 113 40.07 9.55 2.11
C GLY A 113 38.97 8.51 2.38
N GLU A 114 39.33 7.55 3.23
CA GLU A 114 38.53 6.43 3.74
C GLU A 114 37.13 6.84 4.17
N HIS A 115 36.20 6.88 3.23
CA HIS A 115 34.78 6.80 3.57
C HIS A 115 34.45 5.33 3.76
N ALA A 116 34.15 4.96 5.00
CA ALA A 116 33.66 3.64 5.38
C ALA A 116 32.64 3.16 4.34
N HIS A 117 32.85 1.99 3.75
CA HIS A 117 31.96 1.34 2.79
C HIS A 117 30.58 1.13 3.43
N HIS A 118 29.72 2.15 3.39
CA HIS A 118 28.33 2.00 3.78
C HIS A 118 27.60 1.31 2.63
N ASN A 119 27.37 0.00 2.83
CA ASN A 119 26.54 -0.77 1.92
C ASN A 119 25.14 -0.16 1.90
N PRO A 120 24.65 0.35 0.75
CA PRO A 120 23.36 1.05 0.68
C PRO A 120 22.19 0.16 1.08
N VAL A 121 22.30 -1.14 0.84
CA VAL A 121 21.29 -2.13 1.26
C VAL A 121 21.26 -2.24 2.79
N HIS A 122 22.42 -2.27 3.44
CA HIS A 122 22.49 -2.32 4.90
C HIS A 122 21.91 -1.05 5.53
N VAL A 123 22.24 0.13 5.00
CA VAL A 123 21.66 1.40 5.45
C VAL A 123 20.14 1.44 5.24
N ALA A 124 19.63 0.91 4.13
CA ALA A 124 18.19 0.82 3.92
C ALA A 124 17.53 -0.14 4.94
N LEU A 125 18.16 -1.27 5.24
CA LEU A 125 17.63 -2.23 6.22
C LEU A 125 17.61 -1.68 7.64
N THR A 126 18.60 -0.85 8.03
CA THR A 126 18.60 -0.20 9.36
C THR A 126 17.53 0.87 9.53
N LYS A 127 16.98 1.39 8.42
CA LYS A 127 15.89 2.35 8.44
C LYS A 127 14.49 1.71 8.47
N ILE A 128 14.41 0.38 8.47
CA ILE A 128 13.13 -0.33 8.59
C ILE A 128 12.61 -0.18 10.03
N GLU A 129 11.42 0.36 10.16
CA GLU A 129 10.73 0.50 11.44
C GLU A 129 10.12 -0.82 11.89
N MET A 130 10.90 -1.62 12.63
CA MET A 130 10.45 -2.91 13.18
C MET A 130 9.17 -2.82 14.03
N PRO A 131 8.98 -1.79 14.88
CA PRO A 131 7.75 -1.63 15.64
C PRO A 131 6.50 -1.58 14.79
N SER A 132 6.51 -0.83 13.68
CA SER A 132 5.38 -0.73 12.74
C SER A 132 5.08 -2.08 12.08
N ILE A 133 6.11 -2.84 11.70
CA ILE A 133 5.93 -4.17 11.11
C ILE A 133 5.31 -5.14 12.13
N LEU A 134 5.80 -5.15 13.36
CA LEU A 134 5.28 -6.03 14.42
C LEU A 134 3.86 -5.66 14.83
N PHE A 135 3.53 -4.37 14.90
CA PHE A 135 2.19 -3.88 15.14
C PHE A 135 1.22 -4.39 14.06
N PHE A 136 1.61 -4.25 12.80
CA PHE A 136 0.82 -4.69 11.66
C PHE A 136 0.64 -6.20 11.64
N LEU A 137 1.70 -6.95 11.91
CA LEU A 137 1.64 -8.41 12.07
C LEU A 137 0.68 -8.81 13.18
N GLY A 138 0.71 -8.12 14.33
CA GLY A 138 -0.19 -8.37 15.44
C GLY A 138 -1.66 -8.18 15.07
N ILE A 139 -1.99 -7.11 14.35
CA ILE A 139 -3.35 -6.87 13.83
C ILE A 139 -3.76 -7.99 12.88
N LEU A 140 -2.92 -8.34 11.90
CA LEU A 140 -3.24 -9.40 10.94
C LEU A 140 -3.46 -10.75 11.62
N MET A 141 -2.65 -11.08 12.63
CA MET A 141 -2.81 -12.31 13.41
C MET A 141 -4.11 -12.30 14.23
N ALA A 142 -4.44 -11.20 14.88
CA ALA A 142 -5.68 -11.07 15.65
C ALA A 142 -6.91 -11.24 14.74
N VAL A 143 -6.90 -10.62 13.56
CA VAL A 143 -8.01 -10.75 12.61
C VAL A 143 -8.07 -12.14 12.00
N ALA A 144 -6.94 -12.77 11.66
CA ALA A 144 -6.90 -14.15 11.21
C ALA A 144 -7.46 -15.12 12.28
N ALA A 145 -7.23 -14.85 13.56
CA ALA A 145 -7.83 -15.61 14.64
C ALA A 145 -9.37 -15.45 14.68
N LEU A 146 -9.88 -14.22 14.53
CA LEU A 146 -11.33 -13.96 14.46
C LEU A 146 -11.97 -14.62 13.23
N GLU A 147 -11.28 -14.64 12.11
CA GLU A 147 -11.70 -15.32 10.89
C GLU A 147 -11.74 -16.84 11.08
N SER A 148 -10.70 -17.43 11.68
CA SER A 148 -10.63 -18.87 11.94
C SER A 148 -11.69 -19.36 12.92
N LEU A 149 -12.13 -18.51 13.84
CA LEU A 149 -13.24 -18.76 14.77
C LEU A 149 -14.62 -18.58 14.10
N GLY A 150 -14.68 -18.13 12.85
CA GLY A 150 -15.93 -17.85 12.16
C GLY A 150 -16.68 -16.61 12.65
N LEU A 151 -16.11 -15.85 13.58
CA LEU A 151 -16.79 -14.69 14.18
C LEU A 151 -17.06 -13.59 13.16
N LEU A 152 -16.10 -13.33 12.23
CA LEU A 152 -16.29 -12.34 11.17
C LEU A 152 -17.41 -12.76 10.21
N PHE A 153 -17.46 -14.04 9.86
CA PHE A 153 -18.50 -14.58 9.00
C PHE A 153 -19.88 -14.53 9.67
N GLY A 154 -19.97 -14.92 10.95
CA GLY A 154 -21.21 -14.82 11.73
C GLY A 154 -21.71 -13.37 11.80
N PHE A 155 -20.84 -12.44 12.17
CA PHE A 155 -21.16 -11.01 12.20
C PHE A 155 -21.66 -10.49 10.84
N ALA A 156 -21.00 -10.89 9.76
CA ALA A 156 -21.39 -10.51 8.40
C ALA A 156 -22.77 -11.06 8.02
N GLN A 157 -23.09 -12.32 8.39
CA GLN A 157 -24.42 -12.90 8.17
C GLN A 157 -25.51 -12.19 8.98
N ASP A 158 -25.25 -11.92 10.25
CA ASP A 158 -26.19 -11.21 11.14
C ASP A 158 -26.48 -9.80 10.60
N LEU A 159 -25.45 -9.11 10.12
CA LEU A 159 -25.59 -7.79 9.51
C LEU A 159 -26.44 -7.84 8.23
N ASN A 160 -26.22 -8.82 7.37
CA ASN A 160 -27.00 -8.99 6.14
C ASN A 160 -28.44 -9.38 6.43
N ALA A 161 -28.69 -10.17 7.47
CA ALA A 161 -30.04 -10.51 7.90
C ALA A 161 -30.79 -9.33 8.52
N ALA A 162 -30.08 -8.48 9.26
CA ALA A 162 -30.65 -7.28 9.89
C ALA A 162 -30.91 -6.14 8.88
N ILE A 163 -30.10 -6.03 7.83
CA ILE A 163 -30.17 -4.96 6.85
C ILE A 163 -30.32 -5.56 5.45
N PRO A 164 -31.57 -5.60 4.90
CA PRO A 164 -31.82 -6.19 3.57
C PRO A 164 -31.17 -5.45 2.40
N ASN A 165 -30.73 -4.20 2.61
CA ASN A 165 -30.12 -3.37 1.57
C ASN A 165 -28.59 -3.56 1.56
N SER A 166 -28.10 -4.23 0.53
CA SER A 166 -26.66 -4.49 0.33
C SER A 166 -25.82 -3.22 0.27
N ASP A 167 -26.34 -2.10 -0.24
CA ASP A 167 -25.59 -0.84 -0.34
C ASP A 167 -25.29 -0.26 1.06
N ILE A 168 -26.24 -0.40 2.00
CA ILE A 168 -26.04 0.04 3.38
C ILE A 168 -25.01 -0.86 4.06
N VAL A 169 -25.06 -2.17 3.83
CA VAL A 169 -24.06 -3.12 4.35
C VAL A 169 -22.65 -2.77 3.83
N VAL A 170 -22.53 -2.45 2.55
CA VAL A 170 -21.25 -2.01 1.95
C VAL A 170 -20.76 -0.69 2.55
N ALA A 171 -21.65 0.27 2.80
CA ALA A 171 -21.30 1.53 3.47
C ALA A 171 -20.81 1.28 4.91
N ILE A 172 -21.48 0.40 5.66
CA ILE A 172 -21.04 0.01 7.00
C ILE A 172 -19.67 -0.67 6.94
N PHE A 173 -19.41 -1.53 5.95
CA PHE A 173 -18.09 -2.11 5.75
C PHE A 173 -17.02 -1.06 5.49
N GLY A 174 -17.33 0.00 4.74
CA GLY A 174 -16.43 1.14 4.56
C GLY A 174 -16.06 1.80 5.89
N PHE A 175 -17.02 2.02 6.79
CA PHE A 175 -16.74 2.56 8.12
C PHE A 175 -15.94 1.60 9.00
N ILE A 176 -16.26 0.31 8.97
CA ILE A 176 -15.52 -0.72 9.72
C ILE A 176 -14.08 -0.83 9.20
N SER A 177 -13.87 -0.67 7.90
CA SER A 177 -12.54 -0.65 7.28
C SER A 177 -11.64 0.48 7.77
N ALA A 178 -12.20 1.53 8.37
CA ALA A 178 -11.42 2.57 9.02
C ALA A 178 -10.70 2.09 10.29
N ILE A 179 -11.21 1.00 10.91
CA ILE A 179 -10.70 0.44 12.17
C ILE A 179 -10.00 -0.89 11.92
N ILE A 180 -10.60 -1.73 11.07
CA ILE A 180 -10.10 -3.06 10.72
C ILE A 180 -9.45 -2.97 9.34
N ASP A 181 -8.29 -3.61 9.16
CA ASP A 181 -7.60 -3.66 7.87
C ASP A 181 -8.52 -4.16 6.74
N ASN A 182 -8.31 -3.64 5.54
CA ASN A 182 -9.11 -3.92 4.35
C ASN A 182 -9.15 -5.42 3.99
N VAL A 183 -8.05 -6.13 4.25
CA VAL A 183 -7.87 -7.52 3.80
C VAL A 183 -8.89 -8.46 4.45
N PRO A 184 -9.03 -8.49 5.78
CA PRO A 184 -10.01 -9.36 6.45
C PRO A 184 -11.45 -9.00 6.12
N LEU A 185 -11.74 -7.69 6.00
CA LEU A 185 -13.09 -7.24 5.69
C LEU A 185 -13.55 -7.71 4.31
N VAL A 186 -12.64 -7.61 3.32
CA VAL A 186 -12.89 -8.11 1.97
C VAL A 186 -13.00 -9.63 1.96
N ALA A 187 -12.19 -10.35 2.75
CA ALA A 187 -12.30 -11.81 2.89
C ALA A 187 -13.67 -12.22 3.45
N ALA A 188 -14.14 -11.55 4.52
CA ALA A 188 -15.46 -11.76 5.09
C ALA A 188 -16.57 -11.50 4.06
N SER A 189 -16.48 -10.42 3.28
CA SER A 189 -17.46 -10.11 2.25
C SER A 189 -17.52 -11.16 1.14
N MET A 190 -16.39 -11.76 0.76
CA MET A 190 -16.37 -12.84 -0.23
C MET A 190 -17.06 -14.13 0.27
N GLY A 191 -17.05 -14.38 1.57
CA GLY A 191 -17.79 -15.49 2.19
C GLY A 191 -19.30 -15.20 2.34
N MET A 192 -19.65 -13.91 2.44
CA MET A 192 -21.02 -13.45 2.71
C MET A 192 -21.87 -13.36 1.43
N PHE A 193 -21.29 -12.89 0.34
CA PHE A 193 -21.98 -12.66 -0.92
C PHE A 193 -21.60 -13.68 -1.99
N SER A 194 -22.60 -14.21 -2.71
CA SER A 194 -22.43 -15.20 -3.79
C SER A 194 -22.59 -14.61 -5.20
N GLU A 195 -22.42 -13.30 -5.32
CA GLU A 195 -22.61 -12.59 -6.58
C GLU A 195 -21.61 -13.01 -7.67
N PRO A 196 -22.01 -12.94 -8.95
CA PRO A 196 -21.14 -13.29 -10.07
C PRO A 196 -19.93 -12.35 -10.16
N VAL A 197 -18.96 -12.75 -10.99
CA VAL A 197 -17.76 -11.95 -11.28
C VAL A 197 -18.16 -10.60 -11.87
N ASP A 198 -17.46 -9.52 -11.48
CA ASP A 198 -17.68 -8.14 -11.91
C ASP A 198 -19.09 -7.58 -11.60
N HIS A 199 -19.81 -8.19 -10.64
CA HIS A 199 -21.05 -7.59 -10.14
C HIS A 199 -20.76 -6.24 -9.45
N PRO A 200 -21.62 -5.21 -9.60
CA PRO A 200 -21.43 -3.87 -9.01
C PRO A 200 -21.14 -3.89 -7.51
N LEU A 201 -21.69 -4.85 -6.78
CA LEU A 201 -21.42 -5.05 -5.35
C LEU A 201 -19.92 -5.21 -5.05
N TRP A 202 -19.20 -5.97 -5.87
CA TRP A 202 -17.76 -6.19 -5.66
C TRP A 202 -16.95 -4.92 -5.89
N HIS A 203 -17.35 -4.10 -6.84
CA HIS A 203 -16.72 -2.79 -7.07
C HIS A 203 -17.02 -1.82 -5.93
N ALA A 204 -18.25 -1.83 -5.41
CA ALA A 204 -18.63 -1.04 -4.25
C ALA A 204 -17.86 -1.47 -2.98
N ILE A 205 -17.70 -2.77 -2.73
CA ILE A 205 -16.88 -3.29 -1.62
C ILE A 205 -15.42 -2.90 -1.78
N ALA A 206 -14.86 -3.01 -3.01
CA ALA A 206 -13.48 -2.60 -3.29
C ALA A 206 -13.26 -1.10 -2.99
N PHE A 207 -14.22 -0.27 -3.40
CA PHE A 207 -14.18 1.16 -3.14
C PHE A 207 -14.32 1.48 -1.65
N ALA A 208 -15.32 0.91 -0.99
CA ALA A 208 -15.63 1.14 0.42
C ALA A 208 -14.45 0.69 1.32
N ALA A 209 -13.89 -0.49 1.07
CA ALA A 209 -12.73 -0.97 1.80
C ALA A 209 -11.49 -0.10 1.57
N GLY A 210 -11.23 0.31 0.32
CA GLY A 210 -10.07 1.14 -0.01
C GLY A 210 -10.15 2.56 0.56
N THR A 211 -11.32 3.21 0.47
CA THR A 211 -11.52 4.56 1.01
C THR A 211 -11.70 4.56 2.52
N GLY A 212 -12.38 3.54 3.08
CA GLY A 212 -12.58 3.38 4.51
C GLY A 212 -11.25 3.31 5.25
N GLY A 213 -10.31 2.49 4.79
CA GLY A 213 -8.98 2.37 5.38
C GLY A 213 -8.18 3.67 5.42
N SER A 214 -8.54 4.67 4.61
CA SER A 214 -7.91 6.00 4.63
C SER A 214 -8.62 7.04 5.49
N MET A 215 -9.79 6.72 6.07
CA MET A 215 -10.56 7.65 6.91
C MET A 215 -9.89 7.91 8.25
N ILE A 216 -9.22 6.91 8.81
CA ILE A 216 -8.47 7.02 10.06
C ILE A 216 -7.02 6.56 9.79
N ILE A 217 -6.05 7.23 10.42
CA ILE A 217 -4.61 6.95 10.22
C ILE A 217 -4.27 5.48 10.49
N PHE A 218 -4.92 4.86 11.48
CA PHE A 218 -4.70 3.46 11.87
C PHE A 218 -5.31 2.44 10.89
N GLY A 219 -6.25 2.85 10.04
CA GLY A 219 -6.93 1.96 9.09
C GLY A 219 -6.08 1.58 7.88
N SER A 220 -4.88 2.14 7.74
CA SER A 220 -3.97 1.81 6.63
C SER A 220 -2.52 1.70 7.09
N ALA A 221 -1.80 0.72 6.55
CA ALA A 221 -0.37 0.55 6.77
C ALA A 221 0.43 1.83 6.42
N ALA A 222 0.05 2.50 5.34
CA ALA A 222 0.69 3.74 4.91
C ALA A 222 0.50 4.87 5.93
N GLY A 223 -0.69 4.99 6.54
CA GLY A 223 -0.97 5.98 7.57
C GLY A 223 -0.14 5.75 8.84
N VAL A 224 -0.05 4.50 9.27
CA VAL A 224 0.75 4.11 10.46
C VAL A 224 2.23 4.42 10.25
N VAL A 225 2.78 4.07 9.07
CA VAL A 225 4.18 4.37 8.73
C VAL A 225 4.41 5.88 8.66
N ALA A 226 3.52 6.63 8.01
CA ALA A 226 3.63 8.09 7.93
C ALA A 226 3.63 8.75 9.32
N MET A 227 2.77 8.27 10.24
CA MET A 227 2.73 8.76 11.62
C MET A 227 4.01 8.40 12.40
N GLY A 228 4.58 7.22 12.17
CA GLY A 228 5.84 6.80 12.78
C GLY A 228 7.06 7.61 12.30
N MET A 229 7.00 8.19 11.11
CA MET A 229 8.07 9.04 10.55
C MET A 229 8.00 10.50 11.02
N GLU A 230 6.87 10.94 11.54
CA GLU A 230 6.69 12.28 12.11
C GLU A 230 7.29 12.29 13.53
N LYS A 231 8.37 13.07 13.73
CA LYS A 231 9.06 13.26 15.01
C LYS A 231 8.77 14.60 15.62
#